data_e2f201e54f7a0e162ac61f757a944f6e
#
_entry.id   e2f201e54f7a0e162ac61f757a944f6e
#
_cell.length_a   1.000
_cell.length_b   1.000
_cell.length_c   1.000
_cell.angle_alpha   90.00
_cell.angle_beta   90.00
_cell.angle_gamma   90.00
#
_symmetry.space_group_name_H-M   'P 1'
#
loop_
_entity.id
_entity.type
_entity.pdbx_description
1 polymer ?
#
loop_
_entity_poly.entity_id
_entity_poly.type
_entity_poly.pdbx_seq_one_letter_code
_entity_poly.pdbx_strand_id
1 'polypeptide(L)'
;MDKTPIEHALIAVAVQVAFGLWVGDWIAGAALACTWFIAREHTQAEYRWIAKFGGGLRSSLRAMDWIDRRVWNLGSVLDFAAPIAACVAVYLVQELV
;
A
#
# COMPACT_ATOMS: atom_id res chain seq x y z
N MET A 1 -2.54 17.88 -7.33
CA MET A 1 -2.48 16.77 -6.37
C MET A 1 -2.60 15.45 -7.11
N ASP A 2 -1.77 14.50 -6.77
CA ASP A 2 -1.78 13.19 -7.38
C ASP A 2 -3.06 12.43 -6.99
N LYS A 3 -3.75 11.82 -7.96
CA LYS A 3 -4.96 11.02 -7.73
C LYS A 3 -4.66 9.58 -7.32
N THR A 4 -3.40 9.17 -7.42
CA THR A 4 -3.00 7.78 -7.17
C THR A 4 -3.41 7.27 -5.79
N PRO A 5 -3.24 8.02 -4.68
CA PRO A 5 -3.69 7.53 -3.37
C PRO A 5 -5.19 7.28 -3.32
N ILE A 6 -5.99 8.14 -3.96
CA ILE A 6 -7.44 7.99 -4.02
C ILE A 6 -7.82 6.74 -4.83
N GLU A 7 -7.17 6.56 -5.97
CA GLU A 7 -7.41 5.38 -6.82
C GLU A 7 -7.06 4.09 -6.08
N HIS A 8 -5.93 4.06 -5.38
CA HIS A 8 -5.52 2.91 -4.57
C HIS A 8 -6.52 2.64 -3.45
N ALA A 9 -7.00 3.69 -2.78
CA ALA A 9 -8.00 3.55 -1.73
C ALA A 9 -9.30 2.94 -2.27
N LEU A 10 -9.77 3.41 -3.43
CA LEU A 10 -10.99 2.89 -4.06
C LEU A 10 -10.84 1.42 -4.46
N ILE A 11 -9.71 1.04 -5.01
CA ILE A 11 -9.43 -0.36 -5.38
C ILE A 11 -9.39 -1.24 -4.12
N ALA A 12 -8.72 -0.78 -3.08
CA ALA A 12 -8.62 -1.53 -1.82
C ALA A 12 -9.99 -1.75 -1.20
N VAL A 13 -10.83 -0.71 -1.16
CA VAL A 13 -12.19 -0.82 -0.63
C VAL A 13 -13.03 -1.77 -1.49
N ALA A 14 -12.91 -1.72 -2.81
CA ALA A 14 -13.63 -2.62 -3.70
C ALA A 14 -13.27 -4.09 -3.42
N VAL A 15 -11.99 -4.39 -3.23
CA VAL A 15 -11.53 -5.74 -2.87
C VAL A 15 -12.06 -6.15 -1.51
N GLN A 16 -11.99 -5.26 -0.52
CA GLN A 16 -12.48 -5.52 0.83
C GLN A 16 -13.98 -5.81 0.84
N VAL A 17 -14.78 -5.01 0.14
CA VAL A 17 -16.24 -5.16 0.11
C VAL A 17 -16.60 -6.47 -0.61
N ALA A 18 -15.96 -6.77 -1.73
CA ALA A 18 -16.20 -8.02 -2.45
C ALA A 18 -15.91 -9.23 -1.55
N PHE A 19 -14.79 -9.21 -0.85
CA PHE A 19 -14.41 -10.29 0.06
C PHE A 19 -15.33 -10.37 1.26
N GLY A 20 -15.72 -9.22 1.82
CA GLY A 20 -16.65 -9.16 2.95
C GLY A 20 -18.03 -9.70 2.60
N LEU A 21 -18.56 -9.39 1.42
CA LEU A 21 -19.86 -9.85 0.99
C LEU A 21 -19.87 -11.33 0.58
N TRP A 22 -18.77 -11.81 -0.04
CA TRP A 22 -18.71 -13.19 -0.53
C TRP A 22 -18.28 -14.19 0.54
N VAL A 23 -17.26 -13.83 1.31
CA VAL A 23 -16.66 -14.73 2.30
C VAL A 23 -17.09 -14.39 3.71
N GLY A 24 -17.59 -13.17 3.91
CA GLY A 24 -18.01 -12.69 5.23
C GLY A 24 -16.86 -12.22 6.10
N ASP A 25 -15.67 -12.03 5.54
CA ASP A 25 -14.47 -11.65 6.30
C ASP A 25 -13.92 -10.32 5.79
N TRP A 26 -14.35 -9.25 6.45
CA TRP A 26 -13.96 -7.88 6.09
C TRP A 26 -12.53 -7.57 6.46
N ILE A 27 -12.00 -8.22 7.50
CA ILE A 27 -10.60 -8.04 7.91
C ILE A 27 -9.67 -8.72 6.90
N ALA A 28 -9.99 -9.92 6.48
CA ALA A 28 -9.17 -10.63 5.48
C ALA A 28 -9.14 -9.90 4.15
N GLY A 29 -10.28 -9.34 3.72
CA GLY A 29 -10.35 -8.54 2.51
C GLY A 29 -9.47 -7.29 2.61
N ALA A 30 -9.54 -6.59 3.74
CA ALA A 30 -8.69 -5.42 3.99
C ALA A 30 -7.21 -5.81 4.01
N ALA A 31 -6.87 -6.89 4.71
CA ALA A 31 -5.48 -7.36 4.80
C ALA A 31 -4.92 -7.72 3.43
N LEU A 32 -5.70 -8.42 2.60
CA LEU A 32 -5.27 -8.78 1.26
C LEU A 32 -4.99 -7.56 0.39
N ALA A 33 -5.93 -6.61 0.38
CA ALA A 33 -5.78 -5.39 -0.43
C ALA A 33 -4.63 -4.51 0.05
N CYS A 34 -4.52 -4.29 1.36
CA CYS A 34 -3.48 -3.43 1.92
C CYS A 34 -2.10 -4.05 1.76
N THR A 35 -1.98 -5.37 1.90
CA THR A 35 -0.71 -6.07 1.67
C THR A 35 -0.22 -5.87 0.24
N TRP A 36 -1.12 -5.92 -0.74
CA TRP A 36 -0.77 -5.65 -2.13
C TRP A 36 -0.13 -4.27 -2.29
N PHE A 37 -0.76 -3.23 -1.72
CA PHE A 37 -0.26 -1.86 -1.87
C PHE A 37 1.03 -1.63 -1.07
N ILE A 38 1.18 -2.25 0.09
CA ILE A 38 2.42 -2.19 0.86
C ILE A 38 3.56 -2.85 0.08
N ALA A 39 3.32 -4.02 -0.49
CA ALA A 39 4.32 -4.73 -1.30
C ALA A 39 4.72 -3.92 -2.53
N ARG A 40 3.75 -3.26 -3.18
CA ARG A 40 4.01 -2.40 -4.31
C ARG A 40 4.91 -1.23 -3.95
N GLU A 41 4.64 -0.57 -2.82
CA GLU A 41 5.46 0.55 -2.36
C GLU A 41 6.84 0.09 -1.90
N HIS A 42 6.94 -1.07 -1.29
CA HIS A 42 8.22 -1.68 -0.96
C HIS A 42 9.09 -1.87 -2.21
N THR A 43 8.52 -2.44 -3.27
CA THR A 43 9.23 -2.65 -4.54
C THR A 43 9.66 -1.32 -5.16
N GLN A 44 8.78 -0.31 -5.16
CA GLN A 44 9.09 1.00 -5.72
C GLN A 44 10.18 1.71 -4.90
N ALA A 45 10.18 1.54 -3.58
CA ALA A 45 11.22 2.10 -2.73
C ALA A 45 12.58 1.46 -3.05
N GLU A 46 12.60 0.15 -3.27
CA GLU A 46 13.83 -0.53 -3.69
C GLU A 46 14.37 0.02 -5.01
N TYR A 47 13.50 0.20 -6.00
CA TYR A 47 13.91 0.77 -7.29
C TYR A 47 14.45 2.19 -7.15
N ARG A 48 13.82 3.02 -6.31
CA ARG A 48 14.30 4.39 -6.05
C ARG A 48 15.68 4.37 -5.40
N TRP A 49 15.89 3.47 -4.44
CA TRP A 49 17.19 3.34 -3.78
C TRP A 49 18.27 2.91 -4.77
N ILE A 50 17.99 1.92 -5.60
CA ILE A 50 18.91 1.44 -6.63
C ILE A 50 19.31 2.58 -7.57
N ALA A 51 18.35 3.38 -8.00
CA ALA A 51 18.61 4.50 -8.91
C ALA A 51 19.46 5.60 -8.27
N LYS A 52 19.20 5.91 -6.98
CA LYS A 52 19.84 7.02 -6.30
C LYS A 52 21.21 6.65 -5.68
N PHE A 53 21.32 5.48 -5.11
CA PHE A 53 22.46 5.10 -4.27
C PHE A 53 23.14 3.81 -4.72
N GLY A 54 22.49 3.01 -5.51
CA GLY A 54 22.99 1.70 -5.93
C GLY A 54 23.66 1.68 -7.30
N GLY A 55 23.86 2.83 -7.93
CA GLY A 55 24.48 2.91 -9.26
C GLY A 55 23.67 2.20 -10.35
N GLY A 56 22.37 2.05 -10.16
CA GLY A 56 21.50 1.35 -11.10
C GLY A 56 21.60 -0.18 -11.02
N LEU A 57 22.32 -0.72 -10.04
CA LEU A 57 22.55 -2.16 -9.92
C LEU A 57 21.80 -2.75 -8.73
N ARG A 58 20.96 -3.72 -8.99
CA ARG A 58 20.24 -4.44 -7.94
C ARG A 58 21.18 -5.16 -6.97
N SER A 59 22.35 -5.59 -7.45
CA SER A 59 23.36 -6.24 -6.61
C SER A 59 23.88 -5.35 -5.48
N SER A 60 23.73 -4.03 -5.60
CA SER A 60 24.11 -3.07 -4.54
C SER A 60 23.07 -2.96 -3.44
N LEU A 61 21.85 -3.45 -3.67
CA LEU A 61 20.72 -3.33 -2.73
C LEU A 61 20.86 -4.35 -1.60
N ARG A 62 20.71 -3.87 -0.35
CA ARG A 62 20.61 -4.72 0.83
C ARG A 62 19.14 -4.81 1.28
N ALA A 63 18.83 -5.82 2.08
CA ALA A 63 17.45 -6.15 2.46
C ALA A 63 16.67 -4.99 3.09
N MET A 64 17.35 -4.10 3.84
CA MET A 64 16.70 -3.01 4.57
C MET A 64 16.86 -1.65 3.91
N ASP A 65 17.46 -1.58 2.73
CA ASP A 65 17.69 -0.28 2.06
C ASP A 65 16.39 0.39 1.62
N TRP A 66 15.32 -0.37 1.43
CA TRP A 66 14.01 0.18 1.05
C TRP A 66 13.40 1.08 2.14
N ILE A 67 13.81 0.95 3.41
CA ILE A 67 13.33 1.82 4.48
C ILE A 67 14.11 3.14 4.57
N ASP A 68 15.11 3.35 3.74
CA ASP A 68 15.86 4.61 3.72
C ASP A 68 14.90 5.76 3.39
N ARG A 69 14.70 6.66 4.35
CA ARG A 69 13.72 7.76 4.19
C ARG A 69 14.08 8.73 3.07
N ARG A 70 15.33 8.71 2.56
CA ARG A 70 15.73 9.54 1.43
C ARG A 70 15.05 9.13 0.13
N VAL A 71 14.50 7.92 0.06
CA VAL A 71 13.77 7.43 -1.12
C VAL A 71 12.25 7.49 -0.93
N TRP A 72 11.77 7.94 0.25
CA TRP A 72 10.35 8.10 0.53
C TRP A 72 9.97 9.57 0.47
N ASN A 73 8.75 9.84 0.00
CA ASN A 73 8.14 11.17 0.02
C ASN A 73 6.68 11.05 0.44
N LEU A 74 5.99 12.18 0.60
CA LEU A 74 4.59 12.19 1.03
C LEU A 74 3.70 11.38 0.08
N GLY A 75 3.90 11.51 -1.23
CA GLY A 75 3.13 10.76 -2.22
C GLY A 75 3.29 9.25 -2.05
N SER A 76 4.52 8.78 -1.82
CA SER A 76 4.80 7.36 -1.60
C SER A 76 4.12 6.83 -0.34
N VAL A 77 4.16 7.61 0.74
CA VAL A 77 3.50 7.24 2.00
C VAL A 77 1.99 7.19 1.81
N LEU A 78 1.41 8.18 1.13
CA LEU A 78 -0.03 8.22 0.90
C LEU A 78 -0.50 7.08 -0.01
N ASP A 79 0.33 6.58 -0.91
CA ASP A 79 -0.03 5.49 -1.81
C ASP A 79 -0.37 4.19 -1.08
N PHE A 80 0.16 3.98 0.12
CA PHE A 80 -0.25 2.83 0.93
C PHE A 80 -1.08 3.23 2.16
N ALA A 81 -0.85 4.41 2.72
CA ALA A 81 -1.58 4.86 3.91
C ALA A 81 -3.06 5.13 3.58
N ALA A 82 -3.36 5.69 2.41
CA ALA A 82 -4.73 5.96 2.01
C ALA A 82 -5.58 4.69 1.87
N PRO A 83 -5.11 3.62 1.20
CA PRO A 83 -5.84 2.34 1.18
C PRO A 83 -6.07 1.76 2.59
N ILE A 84 -5.07 1.82 3.46
CA ILE A 84 -5.19 1.32 4.83
C ILE A 84 -6.26 2.09 5.59
N ALA A 85 -6.22 3.42 5.54
CA ALA A 85 -7.20 4.26 6.22
C ALA A 85 -8.61 4.02 5.70
N ALA A 86 -8.77 3.89 4.39
CA ALA A 86 -10.07 3.64 3.77
C ALA A 86 -10.62 2.27 4.19
N CYS A 87 -9.78 1.23 4.21
CA CYS A 87 -10.21 -0.11 4.63
C CYS A 87 -10.57 -0.17 6.11
N VAL A 88 -9.84 0.54 6.96
CA VAL A 88 -10.17 0.65 8.39
C VAL A 88 -11.52 1.33 8.56
N ALA A 89 -11.78 2.42 7.83
CA ALA A 89 -13.04 3.13 7.88
C ALA A 89 -14.20 2.22 7.46
N VAL A 90 -14.05 1.48 6.37
CA VAL A 90 -15.09 0.55 5.89
C VAL A 90 -15.34 -0.56 6.91
N TYR A 91 -14.29 -1.11 7.50
CA TYR A 91 -14.44 -2.13 8.54
C TYR A 91 -15.22 -1.60 9.74
N LEU A 92 -14.90 -0.40 10.22
CA LEU A 92 -15.60 0.20 11.35
C LEU A 92 -17.07 0.48 11.02
N VAL A 93 -17.35 0.96 9.82
CA VAL A 93 -18.74 1.23 9.39
C VAL A 93 -19.55 -0.05 9.33
N GLN A 94 -19.01 -1.12 8.74
CA GLN A 94 -19.78 -2.37 8.64
C GLN A 94 -19.99 -3.04 10.01
N GLU A 95 -19.11 -2.83 10.97
CA GLU A 95 -19.30 -3.32 12.34
C GLU A 95 -20.40 -2.57 13.08
N LEU A 96 -20.67 -1.32 12.71
CA LEU A 96 -21.70 -0.50 13.33
C LEU A 96 -23.11 -0.72 12.75
N VAL A 97 -23.20 -1.39 11.62
CA VAL A 97 -24.50 -1.61 10.92
C VAL A 97 -25.13 -3.01 11.25
#